data_2b7fc873edf361be5d1269dbea421efd
#
_entry.id   2b7fc873edf361be5d1269dbea421efd
#
_cell.length_a   1.000
_cell.length_b   1.000
_cell.length_c   1.000
_cell.angle_alpha   90.00
_cell.angle_beta   90.00
_cell.angle_gamma   90.00
#
_symmetry.space_group_name_H-M   'P 1'
#
loop_
_entity.id
_entity.type
_entity.pdbx_description
1 polymer ?
#
loop_
_entity_poly.entity_id
_entity_poly.type
_entity_poly.pdbx_seq_one_letter_code
_entity_poly.pdbx_strand_id
1 'polypeptide(L)'
;KYGLQFGVDWSRVLLPKSREGIIGYLSSELIKGIGPVMAREIVNRFGTDTFTVMENHPNELLSIKGITEQSYQKSAELRELMAYLAPYHVTPKKAEKIKQHFGLEAVTLLKENPYRLCEIKGFGFITVDPIARASKDLAPDEPKRIKAAIQYVLRKGAEEGNLYLDSTIIVDMAYKVLNAGFPTDTVRRGQIKLAGNELVMKDKLLEADGTAIYLKAYREAEKEATYHLVRLLRSPGNTYNIERELEAVLAKSK
;
A
#
# COMPACT_ATOMS: atom_id res chain seq x y z
N LYS A 1 27.34 8.04 -15.85
CA LYS A 1 26.68 8.48 -17.10
C LYS A 1 26.18 7.20 -17.74
N TYR A 2 24.88 7.03 -17.76
CA TYR A 2 24.21 5.85 -18.32
C TYR A 2 23.98 6.13 -19.80
N GLY A 3 24.33 5.18 -20.69
CA GLY A 3 24.12 5.27 -22.13
C GLY A 3 22.63 5.22 -22.51
N LEU A 4 22.33 5.02 -23.79
CA LEU A 4 20.98 4.83 -24.30
C LEU A 4 20.25 3.74 -23.51
N GLN A 5 19.10 4.07 -22.94
CA GLN A 5 18.25 3.15 -22.19
C GLN A 5 16.89 3.05 -22.88
N PHE A 6 16.33 1.83 -22.96
CA PHE A 6 14.97 1.63 -23.42
C PHE A 6 14.01 1.95 -22.29
N GLY A 7 13.07 2.87 -22.52
CA GLY A 7 11.89 3.02 -21.69
C GLY A 7 10.94 1.88 -21.99
N VAL A 8 10.61 1.08 -20.96
CA VAL A 8 9.60 0.00 -21.10
C VAL A 8 8.30 0.52 -20.51
N ASP A 9 7.33 0.82 -21.37
CA ASP A 9 6.01 1.30 -20.94
C ASP A 9 5.17 0.18 -20.32
N TRP A 10 5.34 -1.05 -20.77
CA TRP A 10 4.71 -2.23 -20.21
C TRP A 10 5.52 -3.50 -20.49
N SER A 11 5.41 -4.49 -19.62
CA SER A 11 5.97 -5.82 -19.83
C SER A 11 4.96 -6.88 -19.45
N ARG A 12 4.83 -7.94 -20.25
CA ARG A 12 4.03 -9.12 -19.95
C ARG A 12 4.95 -10.28 -19.62
N VAL A 13 4.72 -10.89 -18.46
CA VAL A 13 5.41 -12.14 -18.12
C VAL A 13 4.79 -13.25 -18.97
N LEU A 14 5.57 -13.79 -19.90
CA LEU A 14 5.22 -15.00 -20.63
C LEU A 14 5.67 -16.20 -19.81
N LEU A 15 4.75 -17.12 -19.56
CA LEU A 15 5.10 -18.38 -18.92
C LEU A 15 6.04 -19.18 -19.84
N PRO A 16 7.18 -19.64 -19.32
CA PRO A 16 8.13 -20.42 -20.11
C PRO A 16 7.52 -21.77 -20.53
N LYS A 17 7.87 -22.21 -21.74
CA LYS A 17 7.37 -23.48 -22.30
C LYS A 17 8.43 -24.61 -22.25
N SER A 18 9.70 -24.29 -22.02
CA SER A 18 10.75 -25.31 -21.85
C SER A 18 10.86 -25.75 -20.40
N ARG A 19 11.31 -27.00 -20.16
CA ARG A 19 11.51 -27.54 -18.82
C ARG A 19 12.48 -26.67 -18.00
N GLU A 20 13.58 -26.27 -18.60
CA GLU A 20 14.59 -25.40 -17.95
C GLU A 20 14.02 -24.03 -17.63
N GLY A 21 13.24 -23.47 -18.54
CA GLY A 21 12.55 -22.20 -18.32
C GLY A 21 11.52 -22.28 -17.19
N ILE A 22 10.76 -23.38 -17.11
CA ILE A 22 9.80 -23.64 -16.04
C ILE A 22 10.52 -23.79 -14.70
N ILE A 23 11.62 -24.54 -14.65
CA ILE A 23 12.46 -24.67 -13.44
C ILE A 23 12.97 -23.31 -12.98
N GLY A 24 13.53 -22.52 -13.92
CA GLY A 24 14.01 -21.18 -13.64
C GLY A 24 12.91 -20.25 -13.10
N TYR A 25 11.72 -20.33 -13.71
CA TYR A 25 10.56 -19.54 -13.26
C TYR A 25 10.08 -19.95 -11.87
N LEU A 26 9.92 -21.25 -11.62
CA LEU A 26 9.47 -21.76 -10.32
C LEU A 26 10.48 -21.51 -9.19
N SER A 27 11.79 -21.53 -9.50
CA SER A 27 12.86 -21.28 -8.53
C SER A 27 13.19 -19.79 -8.35
N SER A 28 12.54 -18.91 -9.11
CA SER A 28 12.74 -17.47 -8.99
C SER A 28 12.13 -16.92 -7.69
N GLU A 29 12.56 -15.73 -7.28
CA GLU A 29 11.99 -15.01 -6.13
C GLU A 29 10.48 -14.71 -6.29
N LEU A 30 9.92 -14.94 -7.48
CA LEU A 30 8.51 -14.75 -7.79
C LEU A 30 7.62 -15.81 -7.10
N ILE A 31 8.19 -17.00 -6.80
CA ILE A 31 7.46 -18.09 -6.16
C ILE A 31 8.19 -18.47 -4.86
N LYS A 32 7.80 -17.81 -3.77
CA LYS A 32 8.36 -18.14 -2.46
C LYS A 32 7.98 -19.54 -2.01
N GLY A 33 8.98 -20.28 -1.51
CA GLY A 33 8.79 -21.61 -0.98
C GLY A 33 9.10 -22.74 -1.96
N ILE A 34 9.36 -22.45 -3.23
CA ILE A 34 9.84 -23.41 -4.21
C ILE A 34 11.30 -23.08 -4.54
N GLY A 35 12.21 -23.77 -3.87
CA GLY A 35 13.63 -23.67 -4.19
C GLY A 35 14.00 -24.46 -5.47
N PRO A 36 15.25 -24.31 -5.97
CA PRO A 36 15.69 -24.98 -7.20
C PRO A 36 15.54 -26.52 -7.20
N VAL A 37 15.68 -27.15 -6.05
CA VAL A 37 15.51 -28.62 -5.91
C VAL A 37 14.06 -29.00 -6.10
N MET A 38 13.15 -28.32 -5.40
CA MET A 38 11.72 -28.57 -5.46
C MET A 38 11.15 -28.23 -6.86
N ALA A 39 11.62 -27.14 -7.48
CA ALA A 39 11.26 -26.80 -8.84
C ALA A 39 11.61 -27.90 -9.85
N ARG A 40 12.80 -28.51 -9.69
CA ARG A 40 13.20 -29.66 -10.53
C ARG A 40 12.33 -30.88 -10.29
N GLU A 41 11.99 -31.21 -9.05
CA GLU A 41 11.10 -32.34 -8.73
C GLU A 41 9.70 -32.15 -9.34
N ILE A 42 9.14 -30.93 -9.23
CA ILE A 42 7.86 -30.57 -9.85
C ILE A 42 7.90 -30.79 -11.35
N VAL A 43 8.92 -30.22 -12.03
CA VAL A 43 9.04 -30.31 -13.48
C VAL A 43 9.42 -31.71 -13.94
N ASN A 44 10.16 -32.48 -13.17
CA ASN A 44 10.44 -33.88 -13.46
C ASN A 44 9.17 -34.72 -13.44
N ARG A 45 8.23 -34.43 -12.56
CA ARG A 45 6.96 -35.15 -12.45
C ARG A 45 5.93 -34.73 -13.49
N PHE A 46 5.77 -33.44 -13.72
CA PHE A 46 4.69 -32.88 -14.56
C PHE A 46 5.16 -32.36 -15.92
N GLY A 47 6.47 -32.31 -16.16
CA GLY A 47 7.03 -31.87 -17.45
C GLY A 47 6.64 -30.45 -17.80
N THR A 48 6.28 -30.27 -19.09
CA THR A 48 5.79 -28.99 -19.63
C THR A 48 4.38 -28.65 -19.18
N ASP A 49 3.63 -29.63 -18.66
CA ASP A 49 2.26 -29.45 -18.18
C ASP A 49 2.20 -28.92 -16.74
N THR A 50 3.37 -28.64 -16.16
CA THR A 50 3.51 -28.15 -14.77
C THR A 50 2.54 -27.02 -14.45
N PHE A 51 2.44 -25.99 -15.31
CA PHE A 51 1.54 -24.88 -15.05
C PHE A 51 0.07 -25.27 -15.17
N THR A 52 -0.28 -26.15 -16.11
CA THR A 52 -1.63 -26.67 -16.27
C THR A 52 -2.05 -27.49 -15.04
N VAL A 53 -1.14 -28.34 -14.52
CA VAL A 53 -1.37 -29.09 -13.28
C VAL A 53 -1.50 -28.15 -12.09
N MET A 54 -0.63 -27.15 -11.98
CA MET A 54 -0.71 -26.14 -10.92
C MET A 54 -2.01 -25.34 -10.95
N GLU A 55 -2.60 -25.15 -12.11
CA GLU A 55 -3.83 -24.39 -12.31
C GLU A 55 -5.09 -25.24 -12.10
N ASN A 56 -5.14 -26.43 -12.69
CA ASN A 56 -6.35 -27.26 -12.77
C ASN A 56 -6.38 -28.41 -11.75
N HIS A 57 -5.21 -28.92 -11.36
CA HIS A 57 -5.07 -30.08 -10.47
C HIS A 57 -4.06 -29.83 -9.33
N PRO A 58 -4.22 -28.76 -8.62
CA PRO A 58 -3.23 -28.30 -7.64
C PRO A 58 -2.94 -29.29 -6.51
N ASN A 59 -3.91 -30.13 -6.16
CA ASN A 59 -3.73 -31.17 -5.12
C ASN A 59 -2.67 -32.21 -5.50
N GLU A 60 -2.36 -32.38 -6.79
CA GLU A 60 -1.30 -33.28 -7.23
C GLU A 60 0.09 -32.82 -6.76
N LEU A 61 0.27 -31.52 -6.53
CA LEU A 61 1.51 -30.97 -5.98
C LEU A 61 1.80 -31.44 -4.56
N LEU A 62 0.76 -31.77 -3.77
CA LEU A 62 0.91 -32.29 -2.41
C LEU A 62 1.60 -33.66 -2.38
N SER A 63 1.64 -34.35 -3.51
CA SER A 63 2.37 -35.63 -3.65
C SER A 63 3.90 -35.46 -3.73
N ILE A 64 4.39 -34.24 -3.85
CA ILE A 64 5.82 -33.91 -3.94
C ILE A 64 6.36 -33.69 -2.53
N LYS A 65 7.44 -34.39 -2.19
CA LYS A 65 8.09 -34.29 -0.90
C LYS A 65 8.56 -32.84 -0.61
N GLY A 66 8.05 -32.27 0.47
CA GLY A 66 8.39 -30.91 0.89
C GLY A 66 7.35 -29.84 0.53
N ILE A 67 6.32 -30.18 -0.26
CA ILE A 67 5.15 -29.33 -0.44
C ILE A 67 4.13 -29.67 0.64
N THR A 68 3.87 -28.72 1.53
CA THR A 68 2.82 -28.85 2.54
C THR A 68 1.57 -28.12 2.08
N GLU A 69 0.40 -28.55 2.57
CA GLU A 69 -0.89 -27.87 2.36
C GLU A 69 -0.76 -26.35 2.61
N GLN A 70 -0.08 -25.98 3.70
CA GLN A 70 0.10 -24.59 4.09
C GLN A 70 0.97 -23.81 3.09
N SER A 71 2.05 -24.41 2.56
CA SER A 71 2.90 -23.75 1.56
C SER A 71 2.19 -23.62 0.21
N TYR A 72 1.38 -24.62 -0.11
CA TYR A 72 0.55 -24.65 -1.30
C TYR A 72 -0.53 -23.56 -1.24
N GLN A 73 -1.29 -23.46 -0.16
CA GLN A 73 -2.33 -22.45 0.04
C GLN A 73 -1.76 -21.02 -0.08
N LYS A 74 -0.63 -20.73 0.58
CA LYS A 74 0.05 -19.44 0.45
C LYS A 74 0.41 -19.08 -1.00
N SER A 75 0.80 -20.07 -1.79
CA SER A 75 1.15 -19.86 -3.21
C SER A 75 -0.09 -19.68 -4.08
N ALA A 76 -1.19 -20.38 -3.79
CA ALA A 76 -2.46 -20.23 -4.50
C ALA A 76 -3.06 -18.84 -4.31
N GLU A 77 -3.07 -18.34 -3.08
CA GLU A 77 -3.56 -17.01 -2.74
C GLU A 77 -2.75 -15.90 -3.42
N LEU A 78 -1.41 -16.04 -3.43
CA LEU A 78 -0.57 -15.07 -4.13
C LEU A 78 -0.81 -15.09 -5.64
N ARG A 79 -1.05 -16.27 -6.23
CA ARG A 79 -1.39 -16.40 -7.65
C ARG A 79 -2.73 -15.76 -7.97
N GLU A 80 -3.76 -15.99 -7.15
CA GLU A 80 -5.07 -15.36 -7.31
C GLU A 80 -4.94 -13.84 -7.24
N LEU A 81 -4.19 -13.33 -6.26
CA LEU A 81 -3.92 -11.91 -6.13
C LEU A 81 -3.14 -11.39 -7.34
N MET A 82 -2.12 -12.11 -7.81
CA MET A 82 -1.34 -11.71 -8.99
C MET A 82 -2.20 -11.72 -10.25
N ALA A 83 -3.07 -12.73 -10.43
CA ALA A 83 -4.02 -12.79 -11.55
C ALA A 83 -5.00 -11.60 -11.51
N TYR A 84 -5.54 -11.29 -10.32
CA TYR A 84 -6.39 -10.11 -10.13
C TYR A 84 -5.64 -8.80 -10.43
N LEU A 85 -4.37 -8.71 -10.02
CA LEU A 85 -3.54 -7.51 -10.19
C LEU A 85 -2.82 -7.43 -11.56
N ALA A 86 -2.88 -8.50 -12.38
CA ALA A 86 -2.18 -8.55 -13.66
C ALA A 86 -2.51 -7.38 -14.61
N PRO A 87 -3.78 -6.92 -14.73
CA PRO A 87 -4.12 -5.75 -15.54
C PRO A 87 -3.49 -4.45 -15.06
N TYR A 88 -2.97 -4.44 -13.83
CA TYR A 88 -2.51 -3.24 -13.12
C TYR A 88 -1.00 -3.08 -13.11
N HIS A 89 -0.28 -3.91 -13.87
CA HIS A 89 1.19 -3.87 -13.91
C HIS A 89 1.85 -3.86 -12.52
N VAL A 90 1.21 -4.53 -11.56
CA VAL A 90 1.73 -4.65 -10.21
C VAL A 90 2.85 -5.68 -10.19
N THR A 91 4.04 -5.27 -9.75
CA THR A 91 5.17 -6.20 -9.62
C THR A 91 4.92 -7.21 -8.50
N PRO A 92 5.51 -8.42 -8.55
CA PRO A 92 5.38 -9.42 -7.50
C PRO A 92 5.73 -8.90 -6.10
N LYS A 93 6.75 -8.06 -5.99
CA LYS A 93 7.14 -7.40 -4.74
C LYS A 93 6.05 -6.48 -4.18
N LYS A 94 5.33 -5.80 -5.06
CA LYS A 94 4.16 -4.99 -4.66
C LYS A 94 2.97 -5.86 -4.29
N ALA A 95 2.70 -6.94 -5.02
CA ALA A 95 1.64 -7.91 -4.69
C ALA A 95 1.88 -8.55 -3.32
N GLU A 96 3.13 -8.85 -2.98
CA GLU A 96 3.48 -9.35 -1.66
C GLU A 96 3.17 -8.36 -0.54
N LYS A 97 3.47 -7.07 -0.73
CA LYS A 97 3.08 -6.02 0.23
C LYS A 97 1.57 -5.94 0.42
N ILE A 98 0.80 -6.10 -0.66
CA ILE A 98 -0.67 -6.15 -0.61
C ILE A 98 -1.12 -7.34 0.22
N LYS A 99 -0.55 -8.53 -0.02
CA LYS A 99 -0.85 -9.74 0.74
C LYS A 99 -0.45 -9.60 2.21
N GLN A 100 0.69 -8.99 2.52
CA GLN A 100 1.12 -8.73 3.91
C GLN A 100 0.17 -7.79 4.64
N HIS A 101 -0.40 -6.81 3.94
CA HIS A 101 -1.30 -5.81 4.54
C HIS A 101 -2.72 -6.32 4.73
N PHE A 102 -3.30 -6.99 3.73
CA PHE A 102 -4.70 -7.44 3.73
C PHE A 102 -4.90 -8.92 4.05
N GLY A 103 -3.82 -9.70 4.11
CA GLY A 103 -3.91 -11.13 4.38
C GLY A 103 -4.62 -11.91 3.27
N LEU A 104 -5.39 -12.93 3.69
CA LEU A 104 -6.12 -13.84 2.80
C LEU A 104 -7.27 -13.15 2.05
N GLU A 105 -7.83 -12.12 2.64
CA GLU A 105 -8.99 -11.39 2.10
C GLU A 105 -8.61 -10.33 1.06
N ALA A 106 -7.33 -10.20 0.71
CA ALA A 106 -6.83 -9.15 -0.17
C ALA A 106 -7.64 -9.03 -1.46
N VAL A 107 -7.90 -10.14 -2.16
CA VAL A 107 -8.64 -10.14 -3.42
C VAL A 107 -10.08 -9.70 -3.22
N THR A 108 -10.76 -10.20 -2.20
CA THR A 108 -12.16 -9.85 -1.88
C THR A 108 -12.28 -8.38 -1.54
N LEU A 109 -11.41 -7.86 -0.66
CA LEU A 109 -11.41 -6.47 -0.26
C LEU A 109 -11.12 -5.53 -1.44
N LEU A 110 -10.20 -5.89 -2.32
CA LEU A 110 -9.88 -5.09 -3.50
C LEU A 110 -10.95 -5.19 -4.58
N LYS A 111 -11.65 -6.33 -4.69
CA LYS A 111 -12.84 -6.45 -5.53
C LYS A 111 -13.99 -5.56 -5.04
N GLU A 112 -14.14 -5.38 -3.75
CA GLU A 112 -15.13 -4.47 -3.18
C GLU A 112 -14.73 -3.00 -3.31
N ASN A 113 -13.47 -2.70 -2.98
CA ASN A 113 -12.94 -1.33 -3.00
C ASN A 113 -11.46 -1.30 -3.42
N PRO A 114 -11.16 -1.07 -4.71
CA PRO A 114 -9.78 -1.04 -5.20
C PRO A 114 -8.96 0.12 -4.62
N TYR A 115 -9.61 1.19 -4.15
CA TYR A 115 -8.93 2.33 -3.51
C TYR A 115 -8.32 2.00 -2.15
N ARG A 116 -8.64 0.84 -1.57
CA ARG A 116 -7.92 0.35 -0.39
C ARG A 116 -6.43 0.15 -0.64
N LEU A 117 -6.02 -0.04 -1.89
CA LEU A 117 -4.60 -0.03 -2.25
C LEU A 117 -3.88 1.24 -1.79
N CYS A 118 -4.57 2.37 -1.72
CA CYS A 118 -4.00 3.64 -1.25
C CYS A 118 -3.61 3.62 0.25
N GLU A 119 -4.01 2.61 1.01
CA GLU A 119 -3.58 2.41 2.40
C GLU A 119 -2.12 1.94 2.48
N ILE A 120 -1.58 1.38 1.39
CA ILE A 120 -0.25 0.78 1.34
C ILE A 120 0.76 1.78 0.79
N LYS A 121 1.88 1.96 1.48
CA LYS A 121 2.97 2.84 1.02
C LYS A 121 3.48 2.43 -0.37
N GLY A 122 3.43 3.37 -1.30
CA GLY A 122 3.83 3.17 -2.70
C GLY A 122 2.67 2.90 -3.67
N PHE A 123 1.41 2.98 -3.17
CA PHE A 123 0.20 2.98 -3.97
C PHE A 123 -0.59 4.28 -3.75
N GLY A 124 -0.16 5.36 -4.39
CA GLY A 124 -0.88 6.63 -4.33
C GLY A 124 -2.13 6.64 -5.20
N PHE A 125 -3.08 7.54 -4.90
CA PHE A 125 -4.33 7.71 -5.65
C PHE A 125 -4.10 7.84 -7.16
N ILE A 126 -3.11 8.64 -7.57
CA ILE A 126 -2.79 8.88 -8.99
C ILE A 126 -2.44 7.57 -9.73
N THR A 127 -1.82 6.61 -9.04
CA THR A 127 -1.48 5.30 -9.61
C THR A 127 -2.67 4.35 -9.58
N VAL A 128 -3.47 4.38 -8.52
CA VAL A 128 -4.58 3.46 -8.28
C VAL A 128 -5.81 3.84 -9.10
N ASP A 129 -6.11 5.13 -9.26
CA ASP A 129 -7.35 5.61 -9.89
C ASP A 129 -7.54 5.16 -11.36
N PRO A 130 -6.53 5.30 -12.27
CA PRO A 130 -6.66 4.80 -13.63
C PRO A 130 -6.93 3.29 -13.68
N ILE A 131 -6.29 2.57 -12.78
CA ILE A 131 -6.38 1.14 -12.60
C ILE A 131 -7.78 0.73 -12.14
N ALA A 132 -8.26 1.37 -11.09
CA ALA A 132 -9.58 1.09 -10.50
C ALA A 132 -10.71 1.35 -11.50
N ARG A 133 -10.60 2.43 -12.26
CA ARG A 133 -11.58 2.78 -13.30
C ARG A 133 -11.58 1.80 -14.48
N ALA A 134 -10.39 1.38 -14.92
CA ALA A 134 -10.27 0.43 -16.03
C ALA A 134 -10.78 -0.97 -15.69
N SER A 135 -10.72 -1.38 -14.40
CA SER A 135 -11.06 -2.75 -14.00
C SER A 135 -12.53 -2.98 -13.69
N LYS A 136 -13.29 -1.91 -13.37
CA LYS A 136 -14.63 -2.05 -12.80
C LYS A 136 -15.71 -1.20 -13.46
N ASP A 137 -15.40 -0.48 -14.52
CA ASP A 137 -16.35 0.50 -15.07
C ASP A 137 -16.90 1.46 -13.99
N LEU A 138 -16.03 1.86 -13.04
CA LEU A 138 -16.44 2.70 -11.93
C LEU A 138 -16.82 4.08 -12.45
N ALA A 139 -17.97 4.56 -12.02
CA ALA A 139 -18.40 5.91 -12.33
C ALA A 139 -17.36 6.94 -11.85
N PRO A 140 -17.11 8.00 -12.63
CA PRO A 140 -16.14 9.03 -12.24
C PRO A 140 -16.44 9.69 -10.89
N ASP A 141 -17.70 9.72 -10.47
CA ASP A 141 -18.19 10.29 -9.21
C ASP A 141 -18.46 9.23 -8.12
N GLU A 142 -17.93 8.03 -8.28
CA GLU A 142 -18.02 6.96 -7.26
C GLU A 142 -17.59 7.47 -5.88
N PRO A 143 -18.41 7.33 -4.82
CA PRO A 143 -18.08 7.83 -3.48
C PRO A 143 -16.76 7.32 -2.92
N LYS A 144 -16.41 6.05 -3.18
CA LYS A 144 -15.12 5.47 -2.75
C LYS A 144 -13.94 6.16 -3.41
N ARG A 145 -14.09 6.54 -4.68
CA ARG A 145 -13.10 7.32 -5.44
C ARG A 145 -12.89 8.70 -4.83
N ILE A 146 -13.99 9.40 -4.54
CA ILE A 146 -13.95 10.75 -3.94
C ILE A 146 -13.29 10.71 -2.58
N LYS A 147 -13.67 9.75 -1.72
CA LYS A 147 -13.06 9.56 -0.40
C LYS A 147 -11.56 9.28 -0.47
N ALA A 148 -11.14 8.45 -1.41
CA ALA A 148 -9.71 8.16 -1.61
C ALA A 148 -8.92 9.39 -2.08
N ALA A 149 -9.50 10.23 -2.94
CA ALA A 149 -8.88 11.48 -3.37
C ALA A 149 -8.72 12.48 -2.22
N ILE A 150 -9.71 12.61 -1.34
CA ILE A 150 -9.62 13.46 -0.14
C ILE A 150 -8.47 13.00 0.76
N GLN A 151 -8.40 11.71 1.05
CA GLN A 151 -7.30 11.16 1.87
C GLN A 151 -5.93 11.33 1.20
N TYR A 152 -5.87 11.20 -0.12
CA TYR A 152 -4.63 11.45 -0.88
C TYR A 152 -4.16 12.90 -0.74
N VAL A 153 -5.06 13.87 -0.86
CA VAL A 153 -4.75 15.30 -0.70
C VAL A 153 -4.19 15.58 0.70
N LEU A 154 -4.81 15.03 1.74
CA LEU A 154 -4.34 15.18 3.12
C LEU A 154 -2.97 14.53 3.33
N ARG A 155 -2.73 13.31 2.79
CA ARG A 155 -1.42 12.66 2.88
C ARG A 155 -0.33 13.46 2.15
N LYS A 156 -0.68 14.02 1.00
CA LYS A 156 0.26 14.89 0.26
C LYS A 156 0.59 16.16 1.04
N GLY A 157 -0.40 16.79 1.65
CA GLY A 157 -0.16 17.91 2.57
C GLY A 157 0.75 17.54 3.74
N ALA A 158 0.58 16.33 4.28
CA ALA A 158 1.44 15.83 5.36
C ALA A 158 2.89 15.57 4.88
N GLU A 159 3.10 15.09 3.66
CA GLU A 159 4.43 14.96 3.05
C GLU A 159 5.12 16.34 2.88
N GLU A 160 4.34 17.41 2.72
CA GLU A 160 4.81 18.80 2.67
C GLU A 160 4.99 19.44 4.06
N GLY A 161 4.77 18.69 5.15
CA GLY A 161 4.98 19.12 6.54
C GLY A 161 3.73 19.67 7.23
N ASN A 162 2.54 19.55 6.63
CA ASN A 162 1.28 20.03 7.21
C ASN A 162 0.62 18.94 8.06
N LEU A 163 0.25 19.23 9.31
CA LEU A 163 -0.52 18.30 10.15
C LEU A 163 -1.99 18.24 9.73
N TYR A 164 -2.52 19.32 9.17
CA TYR A 164 -3.88 19.47 8.69
C TYR A 164 -3.93 20.34 7.44
N LEU A 165 -5.06 20.31 6.75
CA LEU A 165 -5.39 21.26 5.70
C LEU A 165 -6.75 21.89 6.00
N ASP A 166 -6.94 23.13 5.54
CA ASP A 166 -8.26 23.77 5.55
C ASP A 166 -9.23 23.02 4.62
N SER A 167 -10.47 22.89 5.05
CA SER A 167 -11.51 22.17 4.31
C SER A 167 -11.73 22.70 2.90
N THR A 168 -11.57 24.01 2.68
CA THR A 168 -11.70 24.62 1.35
C THR A 168 -10.55 24.23 0.43
N ILE A 169 -9.34 24.21 0.96
CA ILE A 169 -8.13 23.76 0.24
C ILE A 169 -8.28 22.29 -0.17
N ILE A 170 -8.76 21.43 0.75
CA ILE A 170 -9.00 20.01 0.46
C ILE A 170 -9.99 19.86 -0.68
N VAL A 171 -11.12 20.58 -0.63
CA VAL A 171 -12.15 20.52 -1.68
C VAL A 171 -11.59 20.95 -3.03
N ASP A 172 -10.81 22.03 -3.10
CA ASP A 172 -10.24 22.53 -4.35
C ASP A 172 -9.15 21.62 -4.90
N MET A 173 -8.28 21.07 -4.06
CA MET A 173 -7.25 20.12 -4.47
C MET A 173 -7.86 18.79 -4.92
N ALA A 174 -8.83 18.25 -4.17
CA ALA A 174 -9.53 17.02 -4.55
C ALA A 174 -10.33 17.21 -5.85
N TYR A 175 -10.98 18.36 -6.04
CA TYR A 175 -11.68 18.69 -7.26
C TYR A 175 -10.74 18.66 -8.49
N LYS A 176 -9.57 19.27 -8.39
CA LYS A 176 -8.57 19.25 -9.46
C LYS A 176 -8.10 17.83 -9.79
N VAL A 177 -7.82 17.04 -8.77
CA VAL A 177 -7.33 15.65 -8.93
C VAL A 177 -8.42 14.75 -9.55
N LEU A 178 -9.66 14.87 -9.08
CA LEU A 178 -10.79 14.05 -9.51
C LEU A 178 -11.23 14.33 -10.95
N ASN A 179 -11.12 15.58 -11.39
CA ASN A 179 -11.51 15.99 -12.75
C ASN A 179 -10.33 16.01 -13.75
N ALA A 180 -9.11 15.73 -13.28
CA ALA A 180 -7.95 15.66 -14.17
C ALA A 180 -8.11 14.54 -15.23
N GLY A 181 -7.90 14.91 -16.50
CA GLY A 181 -8.00 13.99 -17.63
C GLY A 181 -9.42 13.72 -18.14
N PHE A 182 -10.44 14.42 -17.61
CA PHE A 182 -11.79 14.40 -18.16
C PHE A 182 -12.07 15.67 -19.00
N PRO A 183 -12.83 15.55 -20.09
CA PRO A 183 -13.18 16.69 -20.94
C PRO A 183 -14.16 17.67 -20.26
N THR A 184 -14.91 17.19 -19.28
CA THR A 184 -15.85 17.96 -18.47
C THR A 184 -15.73 17.58 -17.01
N ASP A 185 -16.17 18.47 -16.12
CA ASP A 185 -16.18 18.19 -14.68
C ASP A 185 -17.16 17.07 -14.36
N THR A 186 -16.63 15.94 -13.93
CA THR A 186 -17.39 14.73 -13.56
C THR A 186 -17.77 14.73 -12.10
N VAL A 187 -16.98 15.39 -11.24
CA VAL A 187 -17.21 15.47 -9.80
C VAL A 187 -17.38 16.94 -9.39
N ARG A 188 -18.47 17.22 -8.68
CA ARG A 188 -18.78 18.57 -8.18
C ARG A 188 -18.23 18.76 -6.76
N ARG A 189 -17.90 20.01 -6.41
CA ARG A 189 -17.43 20.37 -5.05
C ARG A 189 -18.39 19.94 -3.93
N GLY A 190 -19.71 19.94 -4.18
CA GLY A 190 -20.72 19.49 -3.25
C GLY A 190 -20.59 18.00 -2.90
N GLN A 191 -20.27 17.14 -3.88
CA GLN A 191 -20.03 15.71 -3.67
C GLN A 191 -18.77 15.48 -2.83
N ILE A 192 -17.72 16.29 -3.04
CA ILE A 192 -16.49 16.23 -2.26
C ILE A 192 -16.75 16.62 -0.80
N LYS A 193 -17.51 17.69 -0.57
CA LYS A 193 -17.89 18.11 0.79
C LYS A 193 -18.70 17.03 1.50
N LEU A 194 -19.67 16.41 0.82
CA LEU A 194 -20.46 15.32 1.37
C LEU A 194 -19.59 14.13 1.75
N ALA A 195 -18.72 13.68 0.85
CA ALA A 195 -17.79 12.59 1.10
C ALA A 195 -16.80 12.90 2.23
N GLY A 196 -16.34 14.16 2.34
CA GLY A 196 -15.51 14.62 3.45
C GLY A 196 -16.23 14.54 4.79
N ASN A 197 -17.49 14.97 4.84
CA ASN A 197 -18.32 14.85 6.06
C ASN A 197 -18.54 13.38 6.45
N GLU A 198 -18.73 12.48 5.49
CA GLU A 198 -18.83 11.05 5.79
C GLU A 198 -17.53 10.48 6.36
N LEU A 199 -16.37 10.89 5.82
CA LEU A 199 -15.06 10.47 6.34
C LEU A 199 -14.84 10.90 7.80
N VAL A 200 -15.39 12.05 8.21
CA VAL A 200 -15.31 12.55 9.58
C VAL A 200 -16.36 11.86 10.47
N MET A 201 -17.63 11.89 10.06
CA MET A 201 -18.75 11.53 10.95
C MET A 201 -19.06 10.03 10.98
N LYS A 202 -18.99 9.37 9.82
CA LYS A 202 -19.37 7.96 9.66
C LYS A 202 -18.16 7.04 9.72
N ASP A 203 -17.19 7.28 8.84
CA ASP A 203 -16.04 6.39 8.68
C ASP A 203 -14.99 6.61 9.77
N LYS A 204 -14.99 7.80 10.40
CA LYS A 204 -14.06 8.21 11.49
C LYS A 204 -12.58 8.08 11.10
N LEU A 205 -12.29 8.28 9.83
CA LEU A 205 -10.93 8.26 9.26
C LEU A 205 -10.26 9.64 9.32
N LEU A 206 -11.07 10.70 9.40
CA LEU A 206 -10.63 12.08 9.55
C LEU A 206 -11.17 12.67 10.85
N GLU A 207 -10.48 13.69 11.36
CA GLU A 207 -10.94 14.50 12.50
C GLU A 207 -10.99 15.97 12.08
N ALA A 208 -12.06 16.66 12.45
CA ALA A 208 -12.26 18.08 12.17
C ALA A 208 -12.12 18.91 13.44
N ASP A 209 -11.44 20.06 13.33
CA ASP A 209 -11.34 21.08 14.35
C ASP A 209 -11.60 22.44 13.68
N GLY A 210 -12.83 22.91 13.75
CA GLY A 210 -13.29 24.02 12.93
C GLY A 210 -13.19 23.70 11.43
N THR A 211 -12.42 24.50 10.67
CA THR A 211 -12.15 24.25 9.24
C THR A 211 -10.92 23.37 9.01
N ALA A 212 -10.12 23.14 10.05
CA ALA A 212 -8.93 22.28 9.98
C ALA A 212 -9.33 20.79 9.95
N ILE A 213 -8.91 20.09 8.93
CA ILE A 213 -9.17 18.66 8.74
C ILE A 213 -7.86 17.89 8.83
N TYR A 214 -7.85 16.89 9.68
CA TYR A 214 -6.71 16.04 9.99
C TYR A 214 -6.93 14.60 9.49
N LEU A 215 -5.86 13.95 9.08
CA LEU A 215 -5.80 12.50 9.18
C LEU A 215 -5.77 12.14 10.68
N LYS A 216 -6.60 11.19 11.11
CA LYS A 216 -6.78 10.85 12.52
C LYS A 216 -5.46 10.58 13.24
N ALA A 217 -4.55 9.82 12.64
CA ALA A 217 -3.26 9.50 13.23
C ALA A 217 -2.39 10.74 13.53
N TYR A 218 -2.44 11.76 12.67
CA TYR A 218 -1.70 13.01 12.90
C TYR A 218 -2.33 13.85 14.01
N ARG A 219 -3.66 13.86 14.12
CA ARG A 219 -4.34 14.54 15.22
C ARG A 219 -4.05 13.89 16.56
N GLU A 220 -4.04 12.56 16.60
CA GLU A 220 -3.68 11.81 17.80
C GLU A 220 -2.22 12.10 18.21
N ALA A 221 -1.29 12.07 17.27
CA ALA A 221 0.12 12.38 17.52
C ALA A 221 0.32 13.83 18.02
N GLU A 222 -0.39 14.82 17.47
CA GLU A 222 -0.37 16.21 17.92
C GLU A 222 -0.87 16.33 19.38
N LYS A 223 -2.00 15.67 19.70
CA LYS A 223 -2.55 15.65 21.07
C LYS A 223 -1.56 15.03 22.07
N GLU A 224 -0.96 13.91 21.69
CA GLU A 224 0.01 13.20 22.52
C GLU A 224 1.28 14.03 22.73
N ALA A 225 1.83 14.62 21.66
CA ALA A 225 2.98 15.53 21.78
C ALA A 225 2.68 16.72 22.68
N THR A 226 1.50 17.34 22.53
CA THR A 226 1.05 18.44 23.38
C THR A 226 0.96 18.01 24.85
N TYR A 227 0.38 16.85 25.12
CA TYR A 227 0.29 16.30 26.48
C TYR A 227 1.68 16.13 27.11
N HIS A 228 2.63 15.55 26.38
CA HIS A 228 3.98 15.36 26.88
C HIS A 228 4.73 16.67 27.09
N LEU A 229 4.59 17.65 26.21
CA LEU A 229 5.19 18.98 26.36
C LEU A 229 4.63 19.71 27.60
N VAL A 230 3.31 19.72 27.79
CA VAL A 230 2.69 20.32 28.97
C VAL A 230 3.16 19.62 30.24
N ARG A 231 3.31 18.30 30.23
CA ARG A 231 3.84 17.55 31.38
C ARG A 231 5.29 17.94 31.69
N LEU A 232 6.14 18.08 30.67
CA LEU A 232 7.53 18.53 30.84
C LEU A 232 7.60 19.95 31.39
N LEU A 233 6.78 20.87 30.89
CA LEU A 233 6.72 22.25 31.36
C LEU A 233 6.25 22.36 32.82
N ARG A 234 5.40 21.42 33.27
CA ARG A 234 4.91 21.37 34.68
C ARG A 234 5.82 20.56 35.59
N SER A 235 6.77 19.82 35.05
CA SER A 235 7.76 19.10 35.87
C SER A 235 8.66 20.10 36.57
N PRO A 236 8.89 19.98 37.92
CA PRO A 236 9.89 20.77 38.57
C PRO A 236 11.23 20.50 37.86
N GLY A 237 11.79 21.53 37.26
CA GLY A 237 13.09 21.43 36.60
C GLY A 237 14.13 20.89 37.59
N ASN A 238 14.90 19.91 37.23
CA ASN A 238 16.10 19.59 37.95
C ASN A 238 17.00 20.83 37.87
N THR A 239 17.09 21.55 38.93
CA THR A 239 18.12 22.58 39.08
C THR A 239 19.46 21.86 39.19
N TYR A 240 20.03 21.55 38.04
CA TYR A 240 21.44 21.16 37.97
C TYR A 240 22.26 22.36 38.43
N ASN A 241 22.89 22.22 39.59
CA ASN A 241 23.88 23.17 40.03
C ASN A 241 25.16 22.89 39.22
N ILE A 242 25.22 23.48 38.03
CA ILE A 242 26.34 23.33 37.09
C ILE A 242 27.67 23.70 37.75
N GLU A 243 27.69 24.70 38.63
CA GLU A 243 28.88 25.11 39.36
C GLU A 243 29.43 23.98 40.26
N ARG A 244 28.55 23.31 40.99
CA ARG A 244 28.94 22.19 41.88
C ARG A 244 29.44 20.97 41.11
N GLU A 245 28.84 20.66 39.94
CA GLU A 245 29.29 19.56 39.10
C GLU A 245 30.61 19.90 38.39
N LEU A 246 30.79 21.16 37.98
CA LEU A 246 32.04 21.64 37.39
C LEU A 246 33.18 21.56 38.39
N GLU A 247 32.96 22.01 39.64
CA GLU A 247 33.92 21.89 40.75
C GLU A 247 34.28 20.42 41.02
N ALA A 248 33.29 19.53 41.01
CA ALA A 248 33.52 18.09 41.21
C ALA A 248 34.34 17.45 40.10
N VAL A 249 34.16 17.87 38.85
CA VAL A 249 34.96 17.43 37.71
C VAL A 249 36.39 17.99 37.75
N LEU A 250 36.54 19.27 38.07
CA LEU A 250 37.85 19.93 38.22
C LEU A 250 38.67 19.37 39.39
N ALA A 251 37.99 18.96 40.47
CA ALA A 251 38.66 18.33 41.62
C ALA A 251 39.19 16.91 41.29
N LYS A 252 38.58 16.20 40.33
CA LYS A 252 39.02 14.88 39.88
C LYS A 252 40.12 14.91 38.81
N SER A 253 40.41 16.07 38.25
CA SER A 253 41.44 16.28 37.24
C SER A 253 42.77 16.79 37.76
N LYS A 254 42.91 16.91 39.07
CA LYS A 254 44.16 17.14 39.80
C LYS A 254 44.64 15.85 40.44
#